data_775670b0a2953b1737d94358ed4e60cb
#
_entry.id   775670b0a2953b1737d94358ed4e60cb
#
_cell.length_a   1.000
_cell.length_b   1.000
_cell.length_c   1.000
_cell.angle_alpha   90.00
_cell.angle_beta   90.00
_cell.angle_gamma   90.00
#
_symmetry.space_group_name_H-M   'P 1'
#
loop_
_entity.id
_entity.type
_entity.pdbx_description
1 polymer ?
#
loop_
_entity_poly.entity_id
_entity_poly.type
_entity_poly.pdbx_seq_one_letter_code
_entity_poly.pdbx_strand_id
1 'polypeptide(L)'
;MNLIVKLRRSFRTLVVLLATFCLVSIVISAYFLYSGYKQEMTLIETTAEAECSDIKILPYRTMELKTVKPIDTSKTDPTVLLFVESQYSQLGQDIMAILESSRFQYQMVIAPGKGDIPPLTDNGKGKYILVIYENILKYVSMDSWNRELLEKYCVEYSVSIIGFHKANENSFPSTQLKGFPLNLFNNLALKDCFVNPQSPLLHITKAPKVEKGPLPGEDWTIFQYNHSTYQPVLLTELQTEKSLSSSSSKPLYATVIQDLGLHDGIQRVLFGNNLNFWLHKLIFIDAISFLSGKRLTLSLDRYMLVDIDDIFVGKEGTRMNVKDVKALLETQNLLRTQVANFTFNLGFSGKFYHTGTEEEDEGDDLLLRSVDEFWWFPHMWSHMQPHLFHNESSLVEQMILNKEFALEHGIPINMGYAVAPHHSGVYPVHIQLYEAWKKVWGIQVTSTEEYPHLKPARYRKGFIHNNIMVLPRQTCGLFTHTIFYKEYPGGPQELDKSIRGGELFLTILLNPVDKSQDLQLANWRPKRTNDAVPVQVIRTYLGPENQEN
;
A
#
# COMPACT_ATOMS: atom_id res chain seq x y z
N MET A 1 -62.98 -28.88 24.79
CA MET A 1 -61.83 -28.69 25.73
C MET A 1 -60.60 -29.55 25.39
N ASN A 2 -60.72 -30.71 24.75
CA ASN A 2 -59.55 -31.58 24.46
C ASN A 2 -58.65 -31.13 23.28
N LEU A 3 -59.15 -30.34 22.31
CA LEU A 3 -58.36 -29.92 21.12
C LEU A 3 -57.34 -28.83 21.47
N ILE A 4 -57.74 -27.84 22.28
CA ILE A 4 -56.89 -26.72 22.71
C ILE A 4 -55.72 -27.21 23.60
N VAL A 5 -55.95 -28.20 24.42
CA VAL A 5 -54.92 -28.79 25.30
C VAL A 5 -53.90 -29.58 24.47
N LYS A 6 -54.34 -30.31 23.42
CA LYS A 6 -53.43 -30.98 22.48
C LYS A 6 -52.61 -29.98 21.66
N LEU A 7 -53.21 -28.90 21.17
CA LEU A 7 -52.49 -27.86 20.43
C LEU A 7 -51.44 -27.17 21.30
N ARG A 8 -51.76 -26.86 22.54
CA ARG A 8 -50.85 -26.24 23.50
C ARG A 8 -49.67 -27.16 23.87
N ARG A 9 -49.90 -28.48 23.97
CA ARG A 9 -48.81 -29.46 24.17
C ARG A 9 -47.91 -29.57 22.94
N SER A 10 -48.47 -29.64 21.74
CA SER A 10 -47.71 -29.70 20.49
C SER A 10 -46.89 -28.46 20.26
N PHE A 11 -47.43 -27.28 20.59
CA PHE A 11 -46.70 -26.02 20.49
C PHE A 11 -45.54 -25.94 21.49
N ARG A 12 -45.73 -26.40 22.74
CA ARG A 12 -44.63 -26.47 23.73
C ARG A 12 -43.50 -27.41 23.27
N THR A 13 -43.85 -28.57 22.71
CA THR A 13 -42.87 -29.52 22.19
C THR A 13 -42.09 -28.92 21.00
N LEU A 14 -42.75 -28.18 20.12
CA LEU A 14 -42.11 -27.51 18.99
C LEU A 14 -41.13 -26.39 19.46
N VAL A 15 -41.53 -25.61 20.45
CA VAL A 15 -40.68 -24.57 21.04
C VAL A 15 -39.44 -25.17 21.71
N VAL A 16 -39.61 -26.29 22.44
CA VAL A 16 -38.49 -26.98 23.08
C VAL A 16 -37.54 -27.56 22.02
N LEU A 17 -38.06 -28.16 20.94
CA LEU A 17 -37.24 -28.68 19.84
C LEU A 17 -36.48 -27.58 19.11
N LEU A 18 -37.11 -26.44 18.86
CA LEU A 18 -36.43 -25.25 18.27
C LEU A 18 -35.33 -24.72 19.20
N ALA A 19 -35.59 -24.61 20.48
CA ALA A 19 -34.61 -24.15 21.44
C ALA A 19 -33.41 -25.11 21.57
N THR A 20 -33.65 -26.42 21.56
CA THR A 20 -32.57 -27.41 21.56
C THR A 20 -31.75 -27.37 20.27
N PHE A 21 -32.40 -27.21 19.13
CA PHE A 21 -31.72 -27.08 17.84
C PHE A 21 -30.82 -25.83 17.79
N CYS A 22 -31.31 -24.69 18.27
CA CYS A 22 -30.50 -23.45 18.37
C CYS A 22 -29.30 -23.64 19.31
N LEU A 23 -29.50 -24.28 20.47
CA LEU A 23 -28.40 -24.55 21.40
C LEU A 23 -27.32 -25.47 20.78
N VAL A 24 -27.72 -26.53 20.10
CA VAL A 24 -26.80 -27.44 19.42
C VAL A 24 -26.06 -26.72 18.30
N SER A 25 -26.73 -25.86 17.53
CA SER A 25 -26.09 -25.06 16.47
C SER A 25 -25.07 -24.10 17.04
N ILE A 26 -25.34 -23.46 18.18
CA ILE A 26 -24.41 -22.56 18.86
C ILE A 26 -23.17 -23.32 19.35
N VAL A 27 -23.36 -24.52 19.95
CA VAL A 27 -22.25 -25.33 20.43
C VAL A 27 -21.37 -25.82 19.27
N ILE A 28 -21.97 -26.25 18.17
CA ILE A 28 -21.23 -26.67 16.97
C ILE A 28 -20.46 -25.50 16.38
N SER A 29 -21.08 -24.32 16.28
CA SER A 29 -20.39 -23.11 15.77
C SER A 29 -19.25 -22.70 16.69
N ALA A 30 -19.43 -22.73 17.99
CA ALA A 30 -18.38 -22.46 18.97
C ALA A 30 -17.22 -23.47 18.90
N TYR A 31 -17.54 -24.74 18.67
CA TYR A 31 -16.53 -25.79 18.50
C TYR A 31 -15.69 -25.57 17.24
N PHE A 32 -16.31 -25.23 16.12
CA PHE A 32 -15.57 -24.92 14.88
C PHE A 32 -14.72 -23.67 15.00
N LEU A 33 -15.21 -22.63 15.68
CA LEU A 33 -14.43 -21.42 15.96
C LEU A 33 -13.23 -21.72 16.87
N TYR A 34 -13.43 -22.52 17.91
CA TYR A 34 -12.35 -22.93 18.82
C TYR A 34 -11.33 -23.85 18.15
N SER A 35 -11.78 -24.79 17.33
CA SER A 35 -10.91 -25.69 16.57
C SER A 35 -10.08 -24.93 15.53
N GLY A 36 -10.70 -23.98 14.82
CA GLY A 36 -9.98 -23.09 13.89
C GLY A 36 -8.92 -22.24 14.61
N TYR A 37 -9.27 -21.67 15.75
CA TYR A 37 -8.34 -20.88 16.56
C TYR A 37 -7.16 -21.72 17.08
N LYS A 38 -7.41 -22.95 17.52
CA LYS A 38 -6.36 -23.86 18.00
C LYS A 38 -5.43 -24.32 16.87
N GLN A 39 -5.94 -24.46 15.65
CA GLN A 39 -5.15 -24.84 14.49
C GLN A 39 -4.26 -23.68 14.01
N GLU A 40 -4.72 -22.40 14.13
CA GLU A 40 -3.88 -21.21 13.88
C GLU A 40 -2.79 -21.07 14.95
N MET A 41 -3.09 -21.29 16.23
CA MET A 41 -2.11 -21.21 17.31
C MET A 41 -1.00 -22.28 17.20
N THR A 42 -1.35 -23.51 16.83
CA THR A 42 -0.34 -24.57 16.62
C THR A 42 0.54 -24.33 15.40
N LEU A 43 0.05 -23.62 14.39
CA LEU A 43 0.86 -23.18 13.24
C LEU A 43 1.85 -22.06 13.60
N ILE A 44 1.53 -21.22 14.58
CA ILE A 44 2.40 -20.13 15.05
C ILE A 44 3.51 -20.64 15.98
N GLU A 45 3.21 -21.62 16.83
CA GLU A 45 4.22 -22.18 17.76
C GLU A 45 5.25 -23.11 17.08
N THR A 46 4.91 -23.73 15.95
CA THR A 46 5.85 -24.60 15.21
C THR A 46 6.80 -23.88 14.26
N THR A 47 6.69 -22.57 14.12
CA THR A 47 7.58 -21.77 13.24
C THR A 47 8.73 -21.09 13.99
N ALA A 48 8.85 -21.25 15.30
CA ALA A 48 9.82 -20.50 16.13
C ALA A 48 11.20 -21.16 16.29
N GLU A 49 11.39 -22.43 15.93
CA GLU A 49 12.71 -23.08 16.02
C GLU A 49 12.98 -23.97 14.79
N ALA A 50 13.38 -23.35 13.69
CA ALA A 50 14.14 -24.05 12.65
C ALA A 50 15.55 -23.50 12.66
N GLU A 51 16.46 -24.23 13.31
CA GLU A 51 17.90 -24.01 13.20
C GLU A 51 18.30 -23.91 11.72
N CYS A 52 19.06 -22.88 11.39
CA CYS A 52 19.73 -22.73 10.12
C CYS A 52 20.72 -23.89 9.92
N SER A 53 20.26 -24.99 9.33
CA SER A 53 21.18 -25.95 8.78
C SER A 53 21.75 -25.37 7.47
N ASP A 54 23.08 -25.28 7.42
CA ASP A 54 23.86 -24.81 6.27
C ASP A 54 23.41 -25.50 4.98
N ILE A 55 22.61 -24.80 4.20
CA ILE A 55 22.35 -25.22 2.81
C ILE A 55 23.61 -24.95 2.04
N LYS A 56 24.37 -26.01 1.74
CA LYS A 56 25.48 -25.94 0.78
C LYS A 56 24.90 -25.62 -0.58
N ILE A 57 24.77 -24.35 -0.87
CA ILE A 57 24.56 -23.86 -2.22
C ILE A 57 25.85 -24.19 -2.98
N LEU A 58 25.74 -24.95 -4.07
CA LEU A 58 26.85 -25.23 -4.97
C LEU A 58 27.59 -23.91 -5.25
N PRO A 59 28.92 -23.87 -5.13
CA PRO A 59 29.65 -22.63 -5.33
C PRO A 59 29.51 -22.19 -6.78
N TYR A 60 28.61 -21.25 -7.02
CA TYR A 60 28.67 -20.47 -8.24
C TYR A 60 30.02 -19.73 -8.23
N ARG A 61 30.83 -20.03 -9.23
CA ARG A 61 32.08 -19.33 -9.46
C ARG A 61 31.80 -17.83 -9.41
N THR A 62 32.38 -17.14 -8.43
CA THR A 62 32.43 -15.68 -8.37
C THR A 62 33.16 -15.20 -9.63
N MET A 63 32.41 -14.94 -10.68
CA MET A 63 32.92 -14.18 -11.80
C MET A 63 32.97 -12.71 -11.36
N GLU A 64 34.15 -12.11 -11.46
CA GLU A 64 34.31 -10.66 -11.36
C GLU A 64 33.26 -10.02 -12.26
N LEU A 65 32.37 -9.24 -11.64
CA LEU A 65 31.39 -8.40 -12.33
C LEU A 65 32.18 -7.49 -13.28
N LYS A 66 32.25 -7.84 -14.55
CA LYS A 66 32.59 -6.86 -15.58
C LYS A 66 31.54 -5.77 -15.42
N THR A 67 31.98 -4.59 -15.12
CA THR A 67 31.19 -3.40 -14.79
C THR A 67 29.98 -3.28 -15.70
N VAL A 68 28.80 -3.65 -15.17
CA VAL A 68 27.52 -3.29 -15.78
C VAL A 68 27.51 -1.77 -15.85
N LYS A 69 27.33 -1.20 -17.03
CA LYS A 69 27.27 0.26 -17.18
C LYS A 69 26.23 0.77 -16.20
N PRO A 70 26.56 1.80 -15.39
CA PRO A 70 25.56 2.42 -14.52
C PRO A 70 24.35 2.82 -15.35
N ILE A 71 23.16 2.51 -14.88
CA ILE A 71 21.92 2.93 -15.54
C ILE A 71 21.85 4.45 -15.44
N ASP A 72 22.13 5.13 -16.54
CA ASP A 72 21.97 6.60 -16.63
C ASP A 72 20.48 6.93 -16.81
N THR A 73 19.83 7.14 -15.71
CA THR A 73 18.37 7.35 -15.64
C THR A 73 17.96 8.80 -15.89
N SER A 74 18.91 9.71 -16.05
CA SER A 74 18.62 11.16 -16.27
C SER A 74 17.96 11.41 -17.63
N LYS A 75 18.17 10.51 -18.59
CA LYS A 75 17.74 10.65 -19.99
C LYS A 75 16.29 10.21 -20.25
N THR A 76 15.58 9.68 -19.25
CA THR A 76 14.23 9.14 -19.43
C THR A 76 13.24 9.73 -18.44
N ASP A 77 11.96 9.75 -18.81
CA ASP A 77 10.88 10.02 -17.88
C ASP A 77 10.61 8.78 -17.00
N PRO A 78 10.18 8.96 -15.74
CA PRO A 78 9.92 7.85 -14.82
C PRO A 78 8.57 7.17 -15.11
N THR A 79 8.35 6.82 -16.38
CA THR A 79 7.12 6.20 -16.89
C THR A 79 7.41 4.78 -17.37
N VAL A 80 6.55 3.84 -17.05
CA VAL A 80 6.63 2.45 -17.50
C VAL A 80 5.83 2.28 -18.78
N LEU A 81 6.40 1.62 -19.78
CA LEU A 81 5.68 1.14 -20.97
C LEU A 81 5.22 -0.30 -20.73
N LEU A 82 3.92 -0.52 -20.64
CA LEU A 82 3.32 -1.83 -20.40
C LEU A 82 2.66 -2.36 -21.67
N PHE A 83 3.19 -3.45 -22.21
CA PHE A 83 2.57 -4.19 -23.30
C PHE A 83 1.71 -5.34 -22.75
N VAL A 84 0.41 -5.30 -23.04
CA VAL A 84 -0.57 -6.32 -22.65
C VAL A 84 -1.09 -7.10 -23.86
N GLU A 85 -1.56 -8.31 -23.68
CA GLU A 85 -2.20 -9.08 -24.76
C GLU A 85 -3.59 -8.55 -25.07
N SER A 86 -4.32 -8.12 -24.04
CA SER A 86 -5.60 -7.42 -24.16
C SER A 86 -5.82 -6.51 -22.94
N GLN A 87 -6.69 -5.53 -23.08
CA GLN A 87 -7.07 -4.66 -21.96
C GLN A 87 -7.81 -5.39 -20.82
N TYR A 88 -8.25 -6.63 -21.05
CA TYR A 88 -8.98 -7.45 -20.06
C TYR A 88 -8.17 -8.63 -19.55
N SER A 89 -6.91 -8.76 -19.95
CA SER A 89 -6.05 -9.85 -19.48
C SER A 89 -5.81 -9.75 -17.97
N GLN A 90 -5.92 -10.88 -17.27
CA GLN A 90 -5.81 -10.90 -15.81
C GLN A 90 -4.42 -10.46 -15.35
N LEU A 91 -3.36 -10.95 -15.98
CA LEU A 91 -2.00 -10.58 -15.61
C LEU A 91 -1.73 -9.09 -15.90
N GLY A 92 -2.22 -8.56 -17.02
CA GLY A 92 -2.16 -7.13 -17.33
C GLY A 92 -2.84 -6.28 -16.26
N GLN A 93 -4.03 -6.68 -15.80
CA GLN A 93 -4.75 -6.01 -14.72
C GLN A 93 -3.98 -6.09 -13.38
N ASP A 94 -3.37 -7.24 -13.07
CA ASP A 94 -2.56 -7.41 -11.85
C ASP A 94 -1.31 -6.53 -11.89
N ILE A 95 -0.64 -6.42 -13.04
CA ILE A 95 0.50 -5.52 -13.24
C ILE A 95 0.07 -4.06 -13.05
N MET A 96 -1.00 -3.64 -13.72
CA MET A 96 -1.54 -2.28 -13.57
C MET A 96 -1.91 -1.96 -12.12
N ALA A 97 -2.57 -2.89 -11.42
CA ALA A 97 -2.92 -2.70 -10.02
C ALA A 97 -1.68 -2.49 -9.11
N ILE A 98 -0.57 -3.19 -9.38
CA ILE A 98 0.69 -3.00 -8.66
C ILE A 98 1.31 -1.64 -9.00
N LEU A 99 1.36 -1.26 -10.27
CA LEU A 99 1.90 0.04 -10.69
C LEU A 99 1.10 1.20 -10.10
N GLU A 100 -0.24 1.11 -10.14
CA GLU A 100 -1.13 2.11 -9.56
C GLU A 100 -1.00 2.20 -8.03
N SER A 101 -0.96 1.06 -7.32
CA SER A 101 -0.81 1.04 -5.87
C SER A 101 0.55 1.57 -5.42
N SER A 102 1.57 1.37 -6.24
CA SER A 102 2.92 1.92 -6.05
C SER A 102 3.06 3.36 -6.54
N ARG A 103 2.02 3.93 -7.18
CA ARG A 103 1.99 5.26 -7.80
C ARG A 103 3.03 5.48 -8.88
N PHE A 104 3.39 4.43 -9.57
CA PHE A 104 4.27 4.52 -10.74
C PHE A 104 3.45 4.91 -11.96
N GLN A 105 3.93 5.91 -12.68
CA GLN A 105 3.30 6.31 -13.94
C GLN A 105 3.53 5.23 -14.99
N TYR A 106 2.50 4.91 -15.77
CA TYR A 106 2.60 3.95 -16.86
C TYR A 106 1.72 4.30 -18.05
N GLN A 107 2.14 3.82 -19.21
CA GLN A 107 1.34 3.81 -20.42
C GLN A 107 1.10 2.36 -20.83
N MET A 108 -0.18 1.96 -20.86
CA MET A 108 -0.59 0.64 -21.33
C MET A 108 -0.80 0.68 -22.85
N VAL A 109 -0.28 -0.35 -23.52
CA VAL A 109 -0.45 -0.55 -24.97
C VAL A 109 -0.75 -2.03 -25.22
N ILE A 110 -1.71 -2.32 -26.07
CA ILE A 110 -1.92 -3.69 -26.53
C ILE A 110 -0.73 -4.07 -27.41
N ALA A 111 -0.09 -5.21 -27.11
CA ALA A 111 1.09 -5.64 -27.84
C ALA A 111 0.79 -5.75 -29.34
N PRO A 112 1.48 -5.01 -30.20
CA PRO A 112 1.17 -4.97 -31.62
C PRO A 112 1.46 -6.33 -32.26
N GLY A 113 0.51 -6.83 -33.02
CA GLY A 113 0.76 -7.99 -33.90
C GLY A 113 1.57 -7.59 -35.13
N LYS A 114 1.06 -6.63 -35.90
CA LYS A 114 1.70 -6.05 -37.10
C LYS A 114 1.60 -4.50 -37.10
N GLY A 115 1.26 -3.88 -36.01
CA GLY A 115 1.14 -2.43 -35.87
C GLY A 115 2.41 -1.80 -35.30
N ASP A 116 2.50 -0.49 -35.40
CA ASP A 116 3.64 0.28 -34.89
C ASP A 116 3.62 0.35 -33.36
N ILE A 117 4.81 0.38 -32.78
CA ILE A 117 4.99 0.68 -31.35
C ILE A 117 4.77 2.17 -31.09
N PRO A 118 4.36 2.56 -29.86
CA PRO A 118 4.17 3.97 -29.53
C PRO A 118 5.48 4.77 -29.65
N PRO A 119 5.43 6.09 -29.86
CA PRO A 119 6.62 6.91 -29.86
C PRO A 119 7.42 6.75 -28.56
N LEU A 120 8.68 6.34 -28.67
CA LEU A 120 9.55 6.03 -27.52
C LEU A 120 10.28 7.25 -26.98
N THR A 121 10.40 8.32 -27.79
CA THR A 121 11.12 9.54 -27.42
C THR A 121 10.23 10.77 -27.59
N ASP A 122 10.54 11.82 -26.85
CA ASP A 122 9.99 13.15 -27.02
C ASP A 122 11.09 14.19 -26.84
N ASN A 123 11.27 15.06 -27.84
CA ASN A 123 12.29 16.11 -27.85
C ASN A 123 13.70 15.64 -27.45
N GLY A 124 14.09 14.43 -27.91
CA GLY A 124 15.40 13.83 -27.61
C GLY A 124 15.51 13.16 -26.23
N LYS A 125 14.44 13.16 -25.45
CA LYS A 125 14.34 12.48 -24.15
C LYS A 125 13.55 11.18 -24.31
N GLY A 126 13.98 10.12 -23.63
CA GLY A 126 13.23 8.88 -23.59
C GLY A 126 11.94 9.03 -22.76
N LYS A 127 10.84 8.52 -23.29
CA LYS A 127 9.53 8.59 -22.60
C LYS A 127 9.38 7.54 -21.49
N TYR A 128 10.14 6.45 -21.56
CA TYR A 128 9.94 5.31 -20.68
C TYR A 128 11.26 4.88 -20.06
N ILE A 129 11.24 4.60 -18.77
CA ILE A 129 12.41 4.10 -18.03
C ILE A 129 12.46 2.58 -17.96
N LEU A 130 11.34 1.92 -18.18
CA LEU A 130 11.18 0.48 -18.06
C LEU A 130 10.10 0.00 -19.04
N VAL A 131 10.34 -1.14 -19.65
CA VAL A 131 9.36 -1.82 -20.50
C VAL A 131 8.91 -3.11 -19.83
N ILE A 132 7.60 -3.37 -19.79
CA ILE A 132 7.03 -4.59 -19.24
C ILE A 132 6.21 -5.28 -20.31
N TYR A 133 6.47 -6.58 -20.51
CA TYR A 133 5.67 -7.44 -21.36
C TYR A 133 4.88 -8.43 -20.50
N GLU A 134 3.56 -8.37 -20.58
CA GLU A 134 2.69 -9.39 -20.01
C GLU A 134 2.99 -10.79 -20.54
N ASN A 135 3.35 -10.87 -21.81
CA ASN A 135 3.81 -12.09 -22.45
C ASN A 135 5.08 -11.80 -23.26
N ILE A 136 6.22 -12.35 -22.82
CA ILE A 136 7.51 -12.14 -23.46
C ILE A 136 7.55 -12.70 -24.90
N LEU A 137 6.68 -13.67 -25.23
CA LEU A 137 6.60 -14.19 -26.60
C LEU A 137 6.13 -13.13 -27.58
N LYS A 138 5.38 -12.11 -27.14
CA LYS A 138 4.98 -10.97 -27.99
C LYS A 138 6.18 -10.11 -28.39
N TYR A 139 7.15 -9.94 -27.47
CA TYR A 139 8.42 -9.28 -27.80
C TYR A 139 9.23 -10.10 -28.81
N VAL A 140 9.34 -11.40 -28.57
CA VAL A 140 10.13 -12.31 -29.44
C VAL A 140 9.52 -12.47 -30.85
N SER A 141 8.19 -12.42 -30.95
CA SER A 141 7.43 -12.54 -32.21
C SER A 141 7.18 -11.21 -32.91
N MET A 142 7.64 -10.11 -32.33
CA MET A 142 7.53 -8.78 -32.94
C MET A 142 8.24 -8.76 -34.30
N ASP A 143 7.71 -7.98 -35.24
CA ASP A 143 8.39 -7.77 -36.51
C ASP A 143 9.78 -7.16 -36.33
N SER A 144 10.67 -7.41 -37.27
CA SER A 144 12.08 -7.04 -37.17
C SER A 144 12.31 -5.53 -37.01
N TRP A 145 11.48 -4.69 -37.66
CA TRP A 145 11.60 -3.24 -37.62
C TRP A 145 11.28 -2.68 -36.23
N ASN A 146 10.12 -3.02 -35.71
CA ASN A 146 9.69 -2.57 -34.38
C ASN A 146 10.60 -3.11 -33.28
N ARG A 147 11.06 -4.35 -33.43
CA ARG A 147 11.98 -4.95 -32.50
C ARG A 147 13.32 -4.23 -32.47
N GLU A 148 13.92 -3.96 -33.64
CA GLU A 148 15.16 -3.21 -33.74
C GLU A 148 15.04 -1.79 -33.18
N LEU A 149 13.92 -1.11 -33.47
CA LEU A 149 13.64 0.23 -32.92
C LEU A 149 13.57 0.22 -31.40
N LEU A 150 12.88 -0.76 -30.81
CA LEU A 150 12.78 -0.91 -29.36
C LEU A 150 14.12 -1.29 -28.72
N GLU A 151 14.86 -2.24 -29.32
CA GLU A 151 16.18 -2.66 -28.83
C GLU A 151 17.18 -1.49 -28.89
N LYS A 152 17.19 -0.73 -29.97
CA LYS A 152 18.02 0.47 -30.10
C LYS A 152 17.68 1.49 -29.02
N TYR A 153 16.39 1.75 -28.77
CA TYR A 153 15.93 2.60 -27.68
C TYR A 153 16.42 2.09 -26.31
N CYS A 154 16.25 0.81 -26.05
CA CYS A 154 16.67 0.22 -24.77
C CYS A 154 18.18 0.38 -24.53
N VAL A 155 19.01 0.19 -25.56
CA VAL A 155 20.46 0.34 -25.46
C VAL A 155 20.87 1.81 -25.29
N GLU A 156 20.27 2.71 -26.08
CA GLU A 156 20.62 4.15 -26.09
C GLU A 156 20.25 4.84 -24.78
N TYR A 157 19.07 4.53 -24.26
CA TYR A 157 18.53 5.15 -23.03
C TYR A 157 18.71 4.27 -21.78
N SER A 158 19.42 3.15 -21.87
CA SER A 158 19.64 2.21 -20.76
C SER A 158 18.33 1.68 -20.15
N VAL A 159 17.34 1.42 -20.99
CA VAL A 159 16.02 0.94 -20.59
C VAL A 159 16.01 -0.58 -20.53
N SER A 160 15.50 -1.13 -19.45
CA SER A 160 15.45 -2.58 -19.21
C SER A 160 14.05 -3.16 -19.49
N ILE A 161 13.96 -4.47 -19.53
CA ILE A 161 12.70 -5.17 -19.84
C ILE A 161 12.34 -6.16 -18.74
N ILE A 162 11.08 -6.19 -18.31
CA ILE A 162 10.50 -7.28 -17.53
C ILE A 162 9.56 -8.07 -18.45
N GLY A 163 9.69 -9.38 -18.43
CA GLY A 163 8.84 -10.25 -19.23
C GLY A 163 8.26 -11.40 -18.42
N PHE A 164 7.00 -11.71 -18.68
CA PHE A 164 6.33 -12.87 -18.13
C PHE A 164 6.14 -13.92 -19.19
N HIS A 165 6.26 -15.18 -18.79
CA HIS A 165 5.88 -16.32 -19.60
C HIS A 165 5.04 -17.27 -18.76
N LYS A 166 3.78 -17.38 -19.12
CA LYS A 166 2.86 -18.37 -18.56
C LYS A 166 2.57 -19.42 -19.60
N ALA A 167 2.90 -20.66 -19.29
CA ALA A 167 2.55 -21.79 -20.14
C ALA A 167 1.02 -21.98 -20.17
N ASN A 168 0.53 -22.54 -21.26
CA ASN A 168 -0.85 -22.97 -21.43
C ASN A 168 -0.86 -24.42 -21.98
N GLU A 169 -2.03 -25.02 -22.09
CA GLU A 169 -2.21 -26.39 -22.55
C GLU A 169 -1.61 -26.66 -23.94
N ASN A 170 -1.51 -25.62 -24.77
CA ASN A 170 -0.96 -25.71 -26.12
C ASN A 170 0.54 -25.39 -26.18
N SER A 171 1.16 -25.06 -25.05
CA SER A 171 2.59 -24.76 -25.01
C SER A 171 3.41 -26.05 -25.20
N PHE A 172 4.43 -25.98 -26.05
CA PHE A 172 5.35 -27.12 -26.19
C PHE A 172 6.04 -27.41 -24.85
N PRO A 173 6.23 -28.69 -24.49
CA PRO A 173 6.89 -29.06 -23.23
C PRO A 173 8.28 -28.47 -23.08
N SER A 174 9.03 -28.35 -24.21
CA SER A 174 10.34 -27.73 -24.26
C SER A 174 10.46 -26.87 -25.52
N THR A 175 10.97 -25.66 -25.36
CA THR A 175 11.21 -24.74 -26.49
C THR A 175 12.39 -23.82 -26.19
N GLN A 176 13.11 -23.41 -27.24
CA GLN A 176 14.11 -22.35 -27.11
C GLN A 176 13.49 -21.00 -27.39
N LEU A 177 13.78 -20.03 -26.53
CA LEU A 177 13.31 -18.65 -26.75
C LEU A 177 14.10 -18.05 -27.94
N LYS A 178 13.39 -17.73 -29.01
CA LYS A 178 14.01 -17.24 -30.27
C LYS A 178 14.85 -15.98 -30.02
N GLY A 179 16.13 -16.04 -30.38
CA GLY A 179 17.09 -14.96 -30.22
C GLY A 179 17.73 -14.88 -28.82
N PHE A 180 17.51 -15.88 -27.98
CA PHE A 180 18.11 -15.99 -26.65
C PHE A 180 18.75 -17.37 -26.45
N PRO A 181 19.91 -17.47 -25.80
CA PRO A 181 20.50 -18.76 -25.43
C PRO A 181 19.78 -19.30 -24.16
N LEU A 182 18.46 -19.48 -24.25
CA LEU A 182 17.58 -19.80 -23.15
C LEU A 182 16.55 -20.85 -23.57
N ASN A 183 16.51 -21.96 -22.87
CA ASN A 183 15.52 -23.01 -23.05
C ASN A 183 14.43 -22.88 -21.97
N LEU A 184 13.17 -23.04 -22.39
CA LEU A 184 12.00 -23.04 -21.56
C LEU A 184 11.44 -24.46 -21.46
N PHE A 185 11.13 -24.90 -20.24
CA PHE A 185 10.38 -26.13 -20.00
C PHE A 185 9.08 -25.76 -19.35
N ASN A 186 7.98 -26.10 -19.99
CA ASN A 186 6.64 -25.64 -19.70
C ASN A 186 5.77 -26.71 -19.04
N ASN A 187 4.67 -26.29 -18.43
CA ASN A 187 3.63 -27.14 -17.86
C ASN A 187 4.20 -28.11 -16.80
N LEU A 188 4.93 -27.54 -15.86
CA LEU A 188 5.58 -28.28 -14.79
C LEU A 188 4.87 -28.04 -13.45
N ALA A 189 4.70 -29.13 -12.69
CA ALA A 189 4.35 -29.04 -11.29
C ALA A 189 5.61 -28.84 -10.45
N LEU A 190 5.66 -27.74 -9.69
CA LEU A 190 6.81 -27.35 -8.89
C LEU A 190 6.50 -27.41 -7.40
N LYS A 191 7.54 -27.54 -6.60
CA LYS A 191 7.48 -27.48 -5.15
C LYS A 191 8.72 -26.81 -4.57
N ASP A 192 8.66 -26.47 -3.30
CA ASP A 192 9.77 -25.93 -2.54
C ASP A 192 10.50 -24.77 -3.26
N CYS A 193 10.25 -23.57 -2.84
CA CYS A 193 10.71 -22.36 -3.51
C CYS A 193 11.80 -21.67 -2.70
N PHE A 194 12.92 -21.34 -3.35
CA PHE A 194 14.11 -20.77 -2.73
C PHE A 194 14.47 -19.45 -3.42
N VAL A 195 14.59 -18.39 -2.64
CA VAL A 195 15.11 -17.11 -3.13
C VAL A 195 16.62 -17.13 -3.12
N ASN A 196 17.26 -16.73 -4.20
CA ASN A 196 18.72 -16.60 -4.25
C ASN A 196 19.17 -15.36 -3.47
N PRO A 197 19.77 -15.50 -2.26
CA PRO A 197 20.13 -14.35 -1.41
C PRO A 197 21.26 -13.50 -2.01
N GLN A 198 22.01 -14.05 -2.98
CA GLN A 198 23.10 -13.33 -3.65
C GLN A 198 22.63 -12.48 -4.83
N SER A 199 21.36 -12.56 -5.22
CA SER A 199 20.83 -11.76 -6.32
C SER A 199 20.82 -10.27 -5.93
N PRO A 200 21.52 -9.39 -6.67
CA PRO A 200 21.56 -7.96 -6.38
C PRO A 200 20.21 -7.28 -6.66
N LEU A 201 19.33 -7.95 -7.36
CA LEU A 201 17.98 -7.49 -7.66
C LEU A 201 17.12 -7.37 -6.40
N LEU A 202 17.32 -8.26 -5.42
CA LEU A 202 16.46 -8.38 -4.26
C LEU A 202 16.76 -7.29 -3.22
N HIS A 203 15.78 -6.49 -2.92
CA HIS A 203 15.84 -5.43 -1.92
C HIS A 203 14.80 -5.63 -0.80
N ILE A 204 13.57 -5.86 -1.19
CA ILE A 204 12.42 -6.10 -0.32
C ILE A 204 12.39 -7.58 0.09
N THR A 205 12.69 -8.46 -0.83
CA THR A 205 12.68 -9.92 -0.68
C THR A 205 14.02 -10.43 -0.11
N LYS A 206 14.58 -9.77 0.88
CA LYS A 206 15.92 -10.10 1.41
C LYS A 206 16.01 -11.37 2.24
N ALA A 207 14.93 -11.78 2.88
CA ALA A 207 14.96 -12.96 3.72
C ALA A 207 15.08 -14.23 2.86
N PRO A 208 15.98 -15.15 3.20
CA PRO A 208 16.01 -16.46 2.59
C PRO A 208 14.74 -17.20 3.01
N LYS A 209 13.65 -17.00 2.28
CA LYS A 209 12.40 -17.67 2.56
C LYS A 209 12.27 -18.85 1.64
N VAL A 210 12.09 -20.00 2.27
CA VAL A 210 11.73 -21.24 1.60
C VAL A 210 10.22 -21.39 1.74
N GLU A 211 9.50 -21.36 0.63
CA GLU A 211 8.12 -21.82 0.60
C GLU A 211 8.16 -23.33 0.44
N LYS A 212 7.80 -24.07 1.48
CA LYS A 212 7.81 -25.53 1.46
C LYS A 212 6.47 -26.09 0.96
N GLY A 213 6.55 -27.14 0.16
CA GLY A 213 5.39 -27.84 -0.37
C GLY A 213 5.10 -27.52 -1.83
N PRO A 214 4.00 -28.06 -2.38
CA PRO A 214 3.63 -27.85 -3.77
C PRO A 214 3.27 -26.39 -4.05
N LEU A 215 3.80 -25.86 -5.15
CA LEU A 215 3.39 -24.55 -5.64
C LEU A 215 2.00 -24.64 -6.32
N PRO A 216 1.22 -23.56 -6.32
CA PRO A 216 -0.13 -23.57 -6.89
C PRO A 216 -0.08 -23.74 -8.42
N GLY A 217 -0.85 -24.70 -8.95
CA GLY A 217 -0.95 -24.97 -10.39
C GLY A 217 0.16 -25.88 -10.93
N GLU A 218 -0.03 -26.29 -12.17
CA GLU A 218 0.89 -27.16 -12.93
C GLU A 218 1.36 -26.48 -14.23
N ASP A 219 1.16 -25.19 -14.35
CA ASP A 219 1.45 -24.39 -15.54
C ASP A 219 2.74 -23.56 -15.40
N TRP A 220 3.69 -24.08 -14.61
CA TRP A 220 4.95 -23.41 -14.40
C TRP A 220 5.94 -23.62 -15.54
N THR A 221 6.77 -22.59 -15.77
CA THR A 221 7.90 -22.65 -16.66
C THR A 221 9.20 -22.51 -15.87
N ILE A 222 10.17 -23.36 -16.17
CA ILE A 222 11.54 -23.21 -15.70
C ILE A 222 12.45 -22.81 -16.87
N PHE A 223 13.51 -22.10 -16.52
CA PHE A 223 14.50 -21.59 -17.45
C PHE A 223 15.79 -22.41 -17.31
N GLN A 224 16.28 -22.93 -18.45
CA GLN A 224 17.58 -23.59 -18.52
C GLN A 224 18.50 -22.80 -19.45
N TYR A 225 19.69 -22.51 -18.99
CA TYR A 225 20.66 -21.69 -19.68
C TYR A 225 22.09 -22.16 -19.44
N ASN A 226 22.96 -21.92 -20.43
CA ASN A 226 24.39 -22.20 -20.36
C ASN A 226 25.24 -20.92 -20.42
N HIS A 227 24.63 -19.75 -20.55
CA HIS A 227 25.32 -18.49 -20.74
C HIS A 227 25.42 -17.70 -19.44
N SER A 228 26.58 -17.09 -19.20
CA SER A 228 26.88 -16.32 -17.96
C SER A 228 26.05 -15.03 -17.79
N THR A 229 25.31 -14.61 -18.83
CA THR A 229 24.41 -13.46 -18.75
C THR A 229 23.23 -13.70 -17.81
N TYR A 230 22.85 -14.97 -17.60
CA TYR A 230 21.70 -15.32 -16.77
C TYR A 230 22.10 -15.66 -15.35
N GLN A 231 21.35 -15.09 -14.40
CA GLN A 231 21.48 -15.38 -12.97
C GLN A 231 20.12 -15.79 -12.41
N PRO A 232 20.05 -16.85 -11.59
CA PRO A 232 18.81 -17.27 -10.98
C PRO A 232 18.42 -16.29 -9.86
N VAL A 233 17.15 -15.94 -9.82
CA VAL A 233 16.55 -15.12 -8.75
C VAL A 233 15.69 -15.98 -7.85
N LEU A 234 14.85 -16.83 -8.45
CA LEU A 234 13.97 -17.76 -7.74
C LEU A 234 14.21 -19.17 -8.27
N LEU A 235 14.45 -20.08 -7.35
CA LEU A 235 14.75 -21.48 -7.59
C LEU A 235 13.66 -22.38 -7.01
N THR A 236 13.39 -23.52 -7.66
CA THR A 236 12.36 -24.48 -7.27
C THR A 236 12.81 -25.91 -7.53
N GLU A 237 12.15 -26.88 -6.90
CA GLU A 237 12.25 -28.30 -7.20
C GLU A 237 11.08 -28.77 -8.09
N LEU A 238 11.33 -29.76 -8.91
CA LEU A 238 10.24 -30.46 -9.61
C LEU A 238 9.46 -31.36 -8.65
N GLN A 239 8.15 -31.38 -8.79
CA GLN A 239 7.27 -32.28 -8.06
C GLN A 239 7.32 -33.66 -8.73
N THR A 240 8.41 -34.41 -8.53
CA THR A 240 8.49 -35.80 -9.03
C THR A 240 7.72 -36.73 -8.11
N GLU A 241 6.97 -37.67 -8.68
CA GLU A 241 6.40 -38.79 -7.95
C GLU A 241 7.51 -39.57 -7.25
N LYS A 242 7.22 -40.04 -6.04
CA LYS A 242 8.10 -40.71 -5.08
C LYS A 242 9.22 -41.55 -5.73
N SER A 243 10.43 -41.03 -5.79
CA SER A 243 11.60 -41.89 -5.93
C SER A 243 12.12 -42.28 -4.55
N LEU A 244 12.08 -43.56 -4.25
CA LEU A 244 12.59 -44.24 -3.05
C LEU A 244 14.12 -44.27 -2.99
N SER A 245 14.84 -43.27 -3.44
CA SER A 245 16.30 -43.26 -3.35
C SER A 245 16.77 -42.09 -2.48
N SER A 246 17.24 -42.45 -1.30
CA SER A 246 18.02 -41.61 -0.39
C SER A 246 19.32 -41.12 -1.04
N SER A 247 19.66 -39.84 -0.74
CA SER A 247 20.97 -39.21 -0.92
C SER A 247 21.45 -38.85 -2.33
N SER A 248 20.93 -37.78 -2.87
CA SER A 248 21.68 -36.76 -3.61
C SER A 248 20.90 -35.46 -3.57
N SER A 249 21.58 -34.32 -3.45
CA SER A 249 20.94 -33.00 -3.51
C SER A 249 20.07 -32.92 -4.77
N LYS A 250 18.77 -32.69 -4.60
CA LYS A 250 17.85 -32.55 -5.72
C LYS A 250 18.25 -31.33 -6.57
N PRO A 251 18.18 -31.42 -7.89
CA PRO A 251 18.50 -30.30 -8.74
C PRO A 251 17.48 -29.15 -8.55
N LEU A 252 17.99 -27.94 -8.42
CA LEU A 252 17.18 -26.72 -8.35
C LEU A 252 17.09 -26.11 -9.75
N TYR A 253 15.89 -25.65 -10.10
CA TYR A 253 15.57 -25.06 -11.38
C TYR A 253 15.10 -23.63 -11.22
N ALA A 254 15.56 -22.72 -12.08
CA ALA A 254 15.17 -21.32 -12.01
C ALA A 254 13.80 -21.07 -12.66
N THR A 255 12.88 -20.46 -11.91
CA THR A 255 11.59 -19.99 -12.44
C THR A 255 11.52 -18.45 -12.54
N VAL A 256 12.45 -17.73 -11.92
CA VAL A 256 12.71 -16.31 -12.21
C VAL A 256 14.20 -16.15 -12.43
N ILE A 257 14.55 -15.49 -13.53
CA ILE A 257 15.95 -15.22 -13.88
C ILE A 257 16.16 -13.75 -14.19
N GLN A 258 17.37 -13.27 -13.90
CA GLN A 258 17.90 -11.99 -14.34
C GLN A 258 18.86 -12.21 -15.50
N ASP A 259 18.64 -11.50 -16.61
CA ASP A 259 19.58 -11.35 -17.72
C ASP A 259 20.37 -10.05 -17.51
N LEU A 260 21.69 -10.17 -17.40
CA LEU A 260 22.60 -9.04 -17.20
C LEU A 260 22.84 -8.21 -18.48
N GLY A 261 22.30 -8.65 -19.61
CA GLY A 261 22.47 -7.98 -20.89
C GLY A 261 23.86 -8.10 -21.49
N LEU A 262 24.64 -9.14 -21.14
CA LEU A 262 26.00 -9.31 -21.67
C LEU A 262 26.01 -9.68 -23.16
N HIS A 263 24.88 -10.12 -23.70
CA HIS A 263 24.73 -10.52 -25.09
C HIS A 263 24.39 -9.34 -26.02
N ASP A 264 23.43 -8.52 -25.63
CA ASP A 264 22.84 -7.45 -26.46
C ASP A 264 22.78 -6.07 -25.81
N GLY A 265 23.27 -5.93 -24.58
CA GLY A 265 23.29 -4.68 -23.83
C GLY A 265 21.99 -4.34 -23.11
N ILE A 266 20.98 -5.22 -23.12
CA ILE A 266 19.67 -4.98 -22.51
C ILE A 266 19.49 -5.89 -21.30
N GLN A 267 19.33 -5.30 -20.12
CA GLN A 267 19.02 -6.05 -18.90
C GLN A 267 17.55 -6.47 -18.90
N ARG A 268 17.30 -7.69 -18.41
CA ARG A 268 15.94 -8.24 -18.34
C ARG A 268 15.72 -9.02 -17.05
N VAL A 269 14.46 -9.10 -16.63
CA VAL A 269 13.99 -10.08 -15.64
C VAL A 269 12.84 -10.86 -16.24
N LEU A 270 12.94 -12.17 -16.22
CA LEU A 270 11.95 -13.07 -16.80
C LEU A 270 11.30 -13.92 -15.71
N PHE A 271 9.96 -13.97 -15.74
CA PHE A 271 9.13 -14.73 -14.81
C PHE A 271 8.50 -15.93 -15.53
N GLY A 272 8.66 -17.12 -14.98
CA GLY A 272 8.12 -18.39 -15.52
C GLY A 272 6.68 -18.69 -15.10
N ASN A 273 5.96 -17.74 -14.56
CA ASN A 273 4.51 -17.76 -14.30
C ASN A 273 4.01 -16.35 -14.03
N ASN A 274 2.72 -16.21 -13.77
CA ASN A 274 2.03 -14.93 -13.49
C ASN A 274 2.27 -14.40 -12.07
N LEU A 275 1.54 -13.34 -11.72
CA LEU A 275 1.58 -12.69 -10.41
C LEU A 275 0.58 -13.25 -9.37
N ASN A 276 -0.08 -14.38 -9.65
CA ASN A 276 -0.95 -15.02 -8.66
C ASN A 276 -0.14 -15.59 -7.49
N PHE A 277 1.08 -16.00 -7.73
CA PHE A 277 2.01 -16.42 -6.69
C PHE A 277 2.57 -15.18 -5.95
N TRP A 278 2.38 -15.14 -4.64
CA TRP A 278 2.70 -13.96 -3.84
C TRP A 278 4.18 -13.52 -3.92
N LEU A 279 5.10 -14.47 -3.97
CA LEU A 279 6.53 -14.19 -4.05
C LEU A 279 6.92 -13.56 -5.39
N HIS A 280 6.24 -13.91 -6.48
CA HIS A 280 6.40 -13.23 -7.77
C HIS A 280 6.04 -11.74 -7.68
N LYS A 281 5.02 -11.37 -6.90
CA LYS A 281 4.66 -9.95 -6.69
C LYS A 281 5.79 -9.17 -6.01
N LEU A 282 6.42 -9.77 -4.99
CA LEU A 282 7.54 -9.13 -4.28
C LEU A 282 8.76 -8.97 -5.18
N ILE A 283 9.14 -10.06 -5.88
CA ILE A 283 10.28 -10.02 -6.80
C ILE A 283 10.01 -9.07 -7.98
N PHE A 284 8.76 -8.95 -8.42
CA PHE A 284 8.37 -8.00 -9.47
C PHE A 284 8.58 -6.55 -9.03
N ILE A 285 8.21 -6.20 -7.80
CA ILE A 285 8.46 -4.86 -7.24
C ILE A 285 9.97 -4.59 -7.12
N ASP A 286 10.73 -5.59 -6.67
CA ASP A 286 12.19 -5.50 -6.62
C ASP A 286 12.80 -5.34 -8.02
N ALA A 287 12.29 -6.07 -9.02
CA ALA A 287 12.74 -5.95 -10.40
C ALA A 287 12.47 -4.57 -10.99
N ILE A 288 11.29 -3.99 -10.74
CA ILE A 288 10.98 -2.62 -11.16
C ILE A 288 11.98 -1.63 -10.55
N SER A 289 12.21 -1.73 -9.25
CA SER A 289 13.15 -0.85 -8.55
C SER A 289 14.58 -0.99 -9.09
N PHE A 290 15.06 -2.23 -9.20
CA PHE A 290 16.42 -2.52 -9.66
C PHE A 290 16.64 -2.05 -11.11
N LEU A 291 15.76 -2.43 -12.01
CA LEU A 291 15.89 -2.14 -13.44
C LEU A 291 15.62 -0.68 -13.81
N SER A 292 14.95 0.06 -12.96
CA SER A 292 14.78 1.52 -13.11
C SER A 292 15.89 2.35 -12.43
N GLY A 293 16.97 1.71 -11.95
CA GLY A 293 18.01 2.40 -11.20
C GLY A 293 17.49 3.08 -9.93
N LYS A 294 16.54 2.45 -9.25
CA LYS A 294 15.85 2.91 -8.04
C LYS A 294 14.95 4.16 -8.20
N ARG A 295 14.71 4.64 -9.42
CA ARG A 295 13.77 5.75 -9.66
C ARG A 295 12.31 5.36 -9.44
N LEU A 296 11.96 4.10 -9.68
CA LEU A 296 10.65 3.53 -9.39
C LEU A 296 10.76 2.59 -8.18
N THR A 297 11.05 3.15 -7.02
CA THR A 297 11.21 2.36 -5.78
C THR A 297 10.00 2.54 -4.88
N LEU A 298 9.44 1.42 -4.42
CA LEU A 298 8.47 1.42 -3.34
C LEU A 298 9.21 1.63 -2.02
N SER A 299 8.94 2.72 -1.35
CA SER A 299 9.48 2.92 -0.01
C SER A 299 8.68 2.13 1.01
N LEU A 300 9.40 1.55 1.93
CA LEU A 300 8.86 0.87 3.09
C LEU A 300 8.64 1.79 4.28
N ASP A 301 9.13 3.04 4.20
CA ASP A 301 8.90 4.02 5.24
C ASP A 301 7.41 4.34 5.34
N ARG A 302 6.94 4.46 6.56
CA ARG A 302 5.57 4.82 6.87
C ARG A 302 5.54 6.23 7.44
N TYR A 303 4.62 7.01 6.96
CA TYR A 303 4.36 8.36 7.45
C TYR A 303 2.94 8.40 8.00
N MET A 304 2.79 8.98 9.17
CA MET A 304 1.51 9.12 9.82
C MET A 304 1.30 10.58 10.21
N LEU A 305 0.15 11.12 9.84
CA LEU A 305 -0.34 12.41 10.32
C LEU A 305 -1.54 12.15 11.22
N VAL A 306 -1.48 12.67 12.42
CA VAL A 306 -2.59 12.60 13.37
C VAL A 306 -3.16 13.99 13.53
N ASP A 307 -4.33 14.20 12.92
CA ASP A 307 -5.04 15.47 12.99
C ASP A 307 -5.97 15.48 14.20
N ILE A 308 -5.98 16.60 14.89
CA ILE A 308 -6.97 16.95 15.92
C ILE A 308 -7.65 18.23 15.43
N ASP A 309 -8.89 18.09 14.98
CA ASP A 309 -9.70 19.20 14.50
C ASP A 309 -10.27 20.02 15.68
N ASP A 310 -10.98 21.08 15.36
CA ASP A 310 -11.83 21.85 16.30
C ASP A 310 -11.08 22.54 17.45
N ILE A 311 -9.80 22.86 17.26
CA ILE A 311 -9.06 23.64 18.25
C ILE A 311 -9.70 25.02 18.39
N PHE A 312 -9.95 25.43 19.65
CA PHE A 312 -10.72 26.57 20.10
C PHE A 312 -12.24 26.45 19.91
N VAL A 313 -12.73 25.42 19.19
CA VAL A 313 -14.16 25.21 18.94
C VAL A 313 -14.80 24.48 20.11
N GLY A 314 -16.01 24.86 20.46
CA GLY A 314 -16.81 24.18 21.48
C GLY A 314 -17.69 25.16 22.29
N LYS A 315 -18.68 24.60 22.96
CA LYS A 315 -19.48 25.37 23.93
C LYS A 315 -18.65 25.64 25.17
N GLU A 316 -18.95 26.71 25.86
CA GLU A 316 -18.42 27.01 27.20
C GLU A 316 -18.57 25.79 28.12
N GLY A 317 -17.51 25.41 28.81
CA GLY A 317 -17.42 24.22 29.66
C GLY A 317 -17.12 22.92 28.91
N THR A 318 -16.80 22.99 27.61
CA THR A 318 -16.59 21.83 26.76
C THR A 318 -15.28 21.86 25.98
N ARG A 319 -14.46 22.86 26.20
CA ARG A 319 -13.21 23.10 25.51
C ARG A 319 -12.03 22.61 26.35
N MET A 320 -10.85 22.58 25.72
CA MET A 320 -9.63 22.11 26.39
C MET A 320 -9.19 23.13 27.45
N ASN A 321 -9.01 22.67 28.66
CA ASN A 321 -8.40 23.45 29.73
C ASN A 321 -6.89 23.16 29.87
N VAL A 322 -6.23 23.84 30.79
CA VAL A 322 -4.77 23.66 31.02
C VAL A 322 -4.36 22.20 31.27
N LYS A 323 -5.20 21.41 31.94
CA LYS A 323 -4.90 20.00 32.24
C LYS A 323 -4.94 19.16 30.98
N ASP A 324 -5.90 19.42 30.10
CA ASP A 324 -6.06 18.71 28.83
C ASP A 324 -4.90 19.03 27.89
N VAL A 325 -4.49 20.30 27.81
CA VAL A 325 -3.31 20.69 26.99
C VAL A 325 -2.03 20.04 27.51
N LYS A 326 -1.83 20.01 28.85
CA LYS A 326 -0.69 19.30 29.44
C LYS A 326 -0.72 17.80 29.12
N ALA A 327 -1.88 17.16 29.25
CA ALA A 327 -2.05 15.76 28.90
C ALA A 327 -1.75 15.48 27.40
N LEU A 328 -2.14 16.40 26.51
CA LEU A 328 -1.82 16.32 25.10
C LEU A 328 -0.30 16.38 24.85
N LEU A 329 0.40 17.32 25.48
CA LEU A 329 1.87 17.45 25.41
C LEU A 329 2.58 16.21 25.99
N GLU A 330 2.14 15.71 27.13
CA GLU A 330 2.67 14.51 27.76
C GLU A 330 2.49 13.29 26.85
N THR A 331 1.30 13.15 26.27
CA THR A 331 1.01 12.07 25.30
C THR A 331 1.90 12.17 24.07
N GLN A 332 2.07 13.37 23.52
CA GLN A 332 2.97 13.57 22.37
C GLN A 332 4.40 13.17 22.71
N ASN A 333 4.90 13.56 23.89
CA ASN A 333 6.24 13.21 24.33
C ASN A 333 6.40 11.69 24.55
N LEU A 334 5.37 11.04 25.08
CA LEU A 334 5.34 9.59 25.21
C LEU A 334 5.41 8.91 23.83
N LEU A 335 4.63 9.38 22.86
CA LEU A 335 4.63 8.85 21.50
C LEU A 335 5.98 9.10 20.78
N ARG A 336 6.64 10.22 21.04
CA ARG A 336 7.99 10.51 20.52
C ARG A 336 9.05 9.48 20.97
N THR A 337 8.83 8.80 22.10
CA THR A 337 9.74 7.72 22.53
C THR A 337 9.67 6.48 21.64
N GLN A 338 8.57 6.30 20.94
CA GLN A 338 8.30 5.14 20.09
C GLN A 338 8.36 5.47 18.58
N VAL A 339 7.91 6.67 18.22
CA VAL A 339 7.86 7.15 16.85
C VAL A 339 8.68 8.44 16.77
N ALA A 340 9.84 8.37 16.14
CA ALA A 340 10.72 9.52 16.01
C ALA A 340 9.99 10.71 15.37
N ASN A 341 10.16 11.90 15.95
CA ASN A 341 9.58 13.16 15.48
C ASN A 341 8.03 13.17 15.43
N PHE A 342 7.36 12.34 16.24
CA PHE A 342 5.90 12.35 16.31
C PHE A 342 5.41 13.74 16.76
N THR A 343 4.43 14.27 16.01
CA THR A 343 3.85 15.60 16.27
C THR A 343 2.36 15.57 15.91
N PHE A 344 1.52 15.98 16.83
CA PHE A 344 0.11 16.21 16.55
C PHE A 344 -0.05 17.40 15.61
N ASN A 345 -1.06 17.30 14.72
CA ASN A 345 -1.42 18.35 13.79
C ASN A 345 -2.77 18.94 14.20
N LEU A 346 -2.80 20.20 14.56
CA LEU A 346 -3.92 20.86 15.20
C LEU A 346 -4.68 21.76 14.21
N GLY A 347 -5.99 21.49 14.04
CA GLY A 347 -6.88 22.26 13.19
C GLY A 347 -7.61 23.35 13.95
N PHE A 348 -7.30 24.61 13.67
CA PHE A 348 -7.78 25.73 14.46
C PHE A 348 -8.84 26.59 13.74
N SER A 349 -9.75 27.14 14.55
CA SER A 349 -10.78 28.10 14.16
C SER A 349 -10.70 29.32 15.08
N GLY A 350 -9.96 30.34 14.67
CA GLY A 350 -9.54 31.45 15.51
C GLY A 350 -10.67 32.29 16.11
N LYS A 351 -11.88 32.30 15.51
CA LYS A 351 -13.04 33.03 16.00
C LYS A 351 -13.40 32.69 17.46
N PHE A 352 -13.12 31.47 17.88
CA PHE A 352 -13.57 30.98 19.18
C PHE A 352 -12.49 31.08 20.27
N TYR A 353 -11.33 31.60 19.93
CA TYR A 353 -10.29 31.88 20.91
C TYR A 353 -10.81 32.80 22.00
N HIS A 354 -10.59 32.47 23.27
CA HIS A 354 -11.07 33.18 24.45
C HIS A 354 -12.61 33.41 24.48
N THR A 355 -13.37 32.42 24.07
CA THR A 355 -14.84 32.42 24.19
C THR A 355 -15.36 31.33 25.13
N GLY A 356 -14.49 30.74 25.92
CA GLY A 356 -14.81 29.69 26.87
C GLY A 356 -14.98 30.22 28.32
N THR A 357 -14.86 29.30 29.28
CA THR A 357 -14.67 29.64 30.67
C THR A 357 -13.25 30.20 30.91
N GLU A 358 -12.99 30.84 32.03
CA GLU A 358 -11.65 31.31 32.40
C GLU A 358 -10.61 30.18 32.36
N GLU A 359 -10.96 28.97 32.83
CA GLU A 359 -10.08 27.79 32.79
C GLU A 359 -9.80 27.29 31.36
N GLU A 360 -10.76 27.41 30.45
CA GLU A 360 -10.63 27.06 29.03
C GLU A 360 -9.81 28.11 28.28
N ASP A 361 -10.01 29.38 28.57
CA ASP A 361 -9.23 30.47 27.99
C ASP A 361 -7.76 30.41 28.42
N GLU A 362 -7.47 30.00 29.67
CA GLU A 362 -6.11 29.65 30.09
C GLU A 362 -5.53 28.46 29.32
N GLY A 363 -6.37 27.48 28.94
CA GLY A 363 -6.03 26.37 28.09
C GLY A 363 -5.66 26.81 26.69
N ASP A 364 -6.44 27.71 26.09
CA ASP A 364 -6.17 28.34 24.79
C ASP A 364 -4.80 29.05 24.79
N ASP A 365 -4.54 29.83 25.86
CA ASP A 365 -3.26 30.51 26.04
C ASP A 365 -2.08 29.53 26.15
N LEU A 366 -2.26 28.42 26.84
CA LEU A 366 -1.22 27.41 26.96
C LEU A 366 -0.92 26.74 25.62
N LEU A 367 -1.96 26.48 24.81
CA LEU A 367 -1.79 25.96 23.45
C LEU A 367 -0.93 26.91 22.60
N LEU A 368 -1.23 28.20 22.62
CA LEU A 368 -0.49 29.21 21.87
C LEU A 368 0.92 29.43 22.42
N ARG A 369 1.13 29.33 23.74
CA ARG A 369 2.51 29.32 24.28
C ARG A 369 3.31 28.10 23.87
N SER A 370 2.65 27.02 23.51
CA SER A 370 3.26 25.76 23.06
C SER A 370 3.16 25.59 21.53
N VAL A 371 3.03 26.67 20.77
CA VAL A 371 2.75 26.63 19.33
C VAL A 371 3.78 25.82 18.56
N ASP A 372 5.05 25.91 18.93
CA ASP A 372 6.16 25.21 18.27
C ASP A 372 6.21 23.69 18.56
N GLU A 373 5.45 23.22 19.53
CA GLU A 373 5.36 21.80 19.88
C GLU A 373 4.44 21.02 18.93
N PHE A 374 3.62 21.70 18.15
CA PHE A 374 2.60 21.12 17.29
C PHE A 374 2.75 21.56 15.84
N TRP A 375 2.19 20.77 14.94
CA TRP A 375 1.86 21.22 13.61
C TRP A 375 0.46 21.86 13.62
N TRP A 376 0.22 22.75 12.65
CA TRP A 376 -1.03 23.50 12.62
C TRP A 376 -1.60 23.58 11.21
N PHE A 377 -2.92 23.52 11.09
CA PHE A 377 -3.62 23.74 9.83
C PHE A 377 -4.90 24.55 10.02
N PRO A 378 -5.33 25.34 9.02
CA PRO A 378 -6.55 26.11 9.09
C PRO A 378 -7.79 25.20 9.02
N HIS A 379 -8.78 25.49 9.89
CA HIS A 379 -10.05 24.79 9.97
C HIS A 379 -11.25 25.74 9.87
N MET A 380 -11.18 26.76 8.99
CA MET A 380 -12.10 27.87 8.81
C MET A 380 -12.21 28.77 10.06
N TRP A 381 -12.42 30.08 9.82
CA TRP A 381 -12.50 31.06 10.90
C TRP A 381 -13.63 30.76 11.90
N SER A 382 -14.85 30.59 11.38
CA SER A 382 -16.06 30.41 12.18
C SER A 382 -16.56 28.96 12.23
N HIS A 383 -15.72 27.99 11.88
CA HIS A 383 -16.07 26.56 11.83
C HIS A 383 -17.35 26.29 10.99
N MET A 384 -17.63 27.13 10.01
CA MET A 384 -18.78 26.94 9.10
C MET A 384 -18.46 25.95 8.00
N GLN A 385 -19.46 25.18 7.64
CA GLN A 385 -19.36 24.24 6.52
C GLN A 385 -19.17 24.96 5.19
N PRO A 386 -18.05 24.76 4.47
CA PRO A 386 -17.76 25.50 3.23
C PRO A 386 -18.81 25.42 2.14
N HIS A 387 -19.54 24.31 2.00
CA HIS A 387 -20.57 24.16 0.97
C HIS A 387 -21.78 25.09 1.15
N LEU A 388 -21.94 25.69 2.35
CA LEU A 388 -23.00 26.65 2.62
C LEU A 388 -22.69 28.06 2.09
N PHE A 389 -21.43 28.30 1.67
CA PHE A 389 -21.04 29.57 1.08
C PHE A 389 -21.19 29.50 -0.45
N HIS A 390 -22.07 30.31 -0.98
CA HIS A 390 -22.38 30.31 -2.41
C HIS A 390 -21.41 31.11 -3.25
N ASN A 391 -20.58 31.95 -2.66
CA ASN A 391 -19.57 32.71 -3.37
C ASN A 391 -18.16 32.54 -2.75
N GLU A 392 -17.16 32.64 -3.61
CA GLU A 392 -15.76 32.53 -3.24
C GLU A 392 -15.32 33.64 -2.26
N SER A 393 -15.88 34.87 -2.42
CA SER A 393 -15.45 36.03 -1.63
C SER A 393 -15.71 35.82 -0.14
N SER A 394 -16.83 35.24 0.23
CA SER A 394 -17.16 34.95 1.64
C SER A 394 -16.27 33.85 2.22
N LEU A 395 -15.89 32.86 1.44
CA LEU A 395 -14.90 31.85 1.86
C LEU A 395 -13.51 32.46 2.04
N VAL A 396 -13.10 33.30 1.10
CA VAL A 396 -11.83 34.03 1.16
C VAL A 396 -11.77 34.92 2.41
N GLU A 397 -12.86 35.65 2.73
CA GLU A 397 -12.93 36.47 3.94
C GLU A 397 -12.73 35.62 5.21
N GLN A 398 -13.44 34.52 5.34
CA GLN A 398 -13.29 33.59 6.46
C GLN A 398 -11.86 33.04 6.59
N MET A 399 -11.23 32.76 5.45
CA MET A 399 -9.87 32.26 5.44
C MET A 399 -8.84 33.34 5.77
N ILE A 400 -9.07 34.58 5.31
CA ILE A 400 -8.20 35.73 5.63
C ILE A 400 -8.24 35.99 7.14
N LEU A 401 -9.41 36.07 7.75
CA LEU A 401 -9.55 36.26 9.21
C LEU A 401 -8.80 35.19 9.99
N ASN A 402 -8.91 33.93 9.58
CA ASN A 402 -8.20 32.84 10.26
C ASN A 402 -6.67 32.91 10.04
N LYS A 403 -6.24 33.45 8.90
CA LYS A 403 -4.82 33.67 8.60
C LYS A 403 -4.23 34.83 9.37
N GLU A 404 -4.97 35.93 9.51
CA GLU A 404 -4.61 37.09 10.33
C GLU A 404 -4.45 36.67 11.79
N PHE A 405 -5.39 35.89 12.33
CA PHE A 405 -5.29 35.30 13.65
C PHE A 405 -4.01 34.46 13.82
N ALA A 406 -3.70 33.61 12.83
CA ALA A 406 -2.49 32.79 12.88
C ALA A 406 -1.23 33.64 12.91
N LEU A 407 -1.17 34.69 12.12
CA LEU A 407 -0.03 35.61 12.08
C LEU A 407 0.12 36.39 13.40
N GLU A 408 -0.98 36.85 13.97
CA GLU A 408 -1.01 37.59 15.24
C GLU A 408 -0.50 36.73 16.42
N HIS A 409 -0.83 35.43 16.41
CA HIS A 409 -0.50 34.52 17.50
C HIS A 409 0.71 33.62 17.20
N GLY A 410 1.43 33.88 16.10
CA GLY A 410 2.64 33.13 15.75
C GLY A 410 2.40 31.67 15.34
N ILE A 411 1.18 31.32 14.93
CA ILE A 411 0.88 29.96 14.43
C ILE A 411 1.55 29.77 13.06
N PRO A 412 2.32 28.69 12.85
CA PRO A 412 2.97 28.43 11.56
C PRO A 412 1.95 28.22 10.44
N ILE A 413 2.13 28.90 9.31
CA ILE A 413 1.17 28.90 8.18
C ILE A 413 1.67 28.17 6.93
N ASN A 414 2.83 27.51 7.00
CA ASN A 414 3.55 27.05 5.82
C ASN A 414 3.25 25.61 5.39
N MET A 415 2.34 24.93 6.08
CA MET A 415 2.15 23.48 5.85
C MET A 415 1.44 23.14 4.54
N GLY A 416 0.72 24.08 3.92
CA GLY A 416 -0.02 23.86 2.66
C GLY A 416 -1.10 22.76 2.77
N TYR A 417 -1.57 22.47 3.99
CA TYR A 417 -2.57 21.48 4.32
C TYR A 417 -3.74 22.14 5.02
N ALA A 418 -4.96 21.70 4.73
CA ALA A 418 -6.17 22.15 5.39
C ALA A 418 -7.21 21.04 5.46
N VAL A 419 -8.08 21.10 6.45
CA VAL A 419 -9.28 20.26 6.56
C VAL A 419 -10.49 21.16 6.68
N ALA A 420 -11.53 20.85 5.91
CA ALA A 420 -12.79 21.58 5.97
C ALA A 420 -13.64 21.09 7.16
N PRO A 421 -14.33 21.98 7.91
CA PRO A 421 -15.29 21.59 8.92
C PRO A 421 -16.30 20.58 8.37
N HIS A 422 -16.55 19.52 9.13
CA HIS A 422 -17.41 18.40 8.72
C HIS A 422 -17.03 17.78 7.36
N HIS A 423 -15.78 17.91 6.92
CA HIS A 423 -15.28 17.46 5.59
C HIS A 423 -16.07 18.06 4.41
N SER A 424 -16.88 19.06 4.66
CA SER A 424 -17.85 19.61 3.75
C SER A 424 -17.19 20.36 2.58
N GLY A 425 -17.74 20.17 1.37
CA GLY A 425 -17.26 20.84 0.15
C GLY A 425 -15.99 20.25 -0.43
N VAL A 426 -15.37 19.26 0.23
CA VAL A 426 -14.21 18.54 -0.33
C VAL A 426 -14.68 17.49 -1.33
N TYR A 427 -15.67 16.70 -0.95
CA TYR A 427 -16.38 15.80 -1.85
C TYR A 427 -17.84 15.62 -1.38
N PRO A 428 -18.82 15.79 -2.26
CA PRO A 428 -18.72 16.33 -3.63
C PRO A 428 -18.01 17.69 -3.68
N VAL A 429 -17.27 17.92 -4.76
CA VAL A 429 -16.41 19.09 -4.90
C VAL A 429 -17.22 20.38 -4.94
N HIS A 430 -16.90 21.31 -4.03
CA HIS A 430 -17.36 22.71 -4.04
C HIS A 430 -16.21 23.57 -4.59
N ILE A 431 -16.30 23.97 -5.85
CA ILE A 431 -15.22 24.62 -6.58
C ILE A 431 -14.68 25.85 -5.85
N GLN A 432 -15.57 26.66 -5.28
CA GLN A 432 -15.24 27.90 -4.57
C GLN A 432 -14.31 27.64 -3.36
N LEU A 433 -14.44 26.50 -2.69
CA LEU A 433 -13.56 26.11 -1.60
C LEU A 433 -12.12 25.91 -2.09
N TYR A 434 -11.94 25.20 -3.18
CA TYR A 434 -10.62 24.91 -3.73
C TYR A 434 -9.93 26.17 -4.26
N GLU A 435 -10.68 27.08 -4.88
CA GLU A 435 -10.14 28.36 -5.33
C GLU A 435 -9.75 29.25 -4.14
N ALA A 436 -10.59 29.35 -3.11
CA ALA A 436 -10.29 30.12 -1.90
C ALA A 436 -9.07 29.56 -1.15
N TRP A 437 -8.97 28.24 -1.02
CA TRP A 437 -7.80 27.59 -0.41
C TRP A 437 -6.49 27.94 -1.11
N LYS A 438 -6.47 27.90 -2.44
CA LYS A 438 -5.30 28.29 -3.22
C LYS A 438 -4.94 29.74 -3.03
N LYS A 439 -5.95 30.61 -3.09
CA LYS A 439 -5.78 32.05 -3.06
C LYS A 439 -5.23 32.57 -1.72
N VAL A 440 -5.74 32.01 -0.61
CA VAL A 440 -5.40 32.52 0.74
C VAL A 440 -4.26 31.77 1.39
N TRP A 441 -4.31 30.43 1.34
CA TRP A 441 -3.39 29.56 2.09
C TRP A 441 -2.37 28.83 1.22
N GLY A 442 -2.54 28.86 -0.10
CA GLY A 442 -1.69 28.05 -1.00
C GLY A 442 -1.82 26.56 -0.77
N ILE A 443 -3.01 26.08 -0.40
CA ILE A 443 -3.24 24.66 -0.07
C ILE A 443 -2.88 23.77 -1.25
N GLN A 444 -2.11 22.74 -0.97
CA GLN A 444 -1.70 21.71 -1.92
C GLN A 444 -2.28 20.34 -1.58
N VAL A 445 -2.62 20.12 -0.30
CA VAL A 445 -3.16 18.86 0.19
C VAL A 445 -4.32 19.12 1.14
N THR A 446 -5.36 18.32 1.02
CA THR A 446 -6.46 18.22 1.99
C THR A 446 -6.81 16.75 2.23
N SER A 447 -7.62 16.49 3.22
CA SER A 447 -8.13 15.16 3.48
C SER A 447 -9.63 15.17 3.73
N THR A 448 -10.29 14.03 3.46
CA THR A 448 -11.71 13.87 3.73
C THR A 448 -12.07 12.43 4.10
N GLU A 449 -13.03 12.27 4.98
CA GLU A 449 -13.65 10.98 5.31
C GLU A 449 -14.74 10.62 4.29
N GLU A 450 -15.29 11.61 3.62
CA GLU A 450 -16.45 11.49 2.73
C GLU A 450 -16.17 10.73 1.43
N TYR A 451 -14.94 10.84 0.91
CA TYR A 451 -14.61 10.26 -0.39
C TYR A 451 -13.66 9.07 -0.32
N PRO A 452 -13.91 8.04 -1.10
CA PRO A 452 -15.18 7.66 -1.70
C PRO A 452 -16.09 7.09 -0.61
N HIS A 453 -17.15 7.79 -0.31
CA HIS A 453 -18.09 7.40 0.73
C HIS A 453 -18.53 5.93 0.57
N LEU A 454 -18.84 5.29 1.68
CA LEU A 454 -19.28 3.89 1.78
C LEU A 454 -18.23 2.84 1.42
N LYS A 455 -16.99 3.23 1.06
CA LYS A 455 -15.91 2.26 0.88
C LYS A 455 -14.99 2.23 2.09
N PRO A 456 -14.54 1.05 2.52
CA PRO A 456 -13.49 0.94 3.53
C PRO A 456 -12.25 1.74 3.15
N ALA A 457 -11.53 2.30 4.12
CA ALA A 457 -10.37 3.16 3.87
C ALA A 457 -9.33 2.53 2.93
N ARG A 458 -9.10 1.21 3.04
CA ARG A 458 -8.18 0.46 2.18
C ARG A 458 -8.51 0.48 0.70
N TYR A 459 -9.76 0.71 0.34
CA TYR A 459 -10.21 0.80 -1.05
C TYR A 459 -10.37 2.25 -1.51
N ARG A 460 -10.17 3.20 -0.60
CA ARG A 460 -10.26 4.60 -0.95
C ARG A 460 -8.93 5.07 -1.52
N LYS A 461 -8.98 5.52 -2.76
CA LYS A 461 -7.88 6.25 -3.39
C LYS A 461 -8.18 7.74 -3.24
N GLY A 462 -7.16 8.54 -3.00
CA GLY A 462 -7.28 9.99 -3.13
C GLY A 462 -7.54 10.39 -4.58
N PHE A 463 -7.84 11.64 -4.77
CA PHE A 463 -7.95 12.25 -6.10
C PHE A 463 -7.24 13.60 -6.12
N ILE A 464 -7.04 14.15 -7.31
CA ILE A 464 -6.50 15.49 -7.48
C ILE A 464 -7.57 16.35 -8.13
N HIS A 465 -7.87 17.48 -7.52
CA HIS A 465 -8.74 18.50 -8.09
C HIS A 465 -8.07 19.86 -7.96
N ASN A 466 -8.05 20.62 -9.07
CA ASN A 466 -7.43 21.94 -9.12
C ASN A 466 -6.00 21.97 -8.55
N ASN A 467 -5.20 20.95 -8.85
CA ASN A 467 -3.85 20.70 -8.31
C ASN A 467 -3.78 20.59 -6.77
N ILE A 468 -4.90 20.37 -6.09
CA ILE A 468 -4.94 20.00 -4.68
C ILE A 468 -5.12 18.49 -4.58
N MET A 469 -4.23 17.83 -3.86
CA MET A 469 -4.33 16.40 -3.57
C MET A 469 -5.33 16.19 -2.43
N VAL A 470 -6.34 15.36 -2.66
CA VAL A 470 -7.32 14.98 -1.64
C VAL A 470 -7.02 13.57 -1.16
N LEU A 471 -6.67 13.44 0.10
CA LEU A 471 -6.31 12.17 0.72
C LEU A 471 -7.53 11.56 1.44
N PRO A 472 -7.71 10.24 1.39
CA PRO A 472 -8.68 9.57 2.24
C PRO A 472 -8.26 9.72 3.70
N ARG A 473 -9.14 10.26 4.54
CA ARG A 473 -8.95 10.35 5.98
C ARG A 473 -9.74 9.26 6.67
N GLN A 474 -9.22 8.75 7.74
CA GLN A 474 -9.84 7.72 8.56
C GLN A 474 -10.01 8.27 9.96
N THR A 475 -11.23 8.17 10.52
CA THR A 475 -11.45 8.44 11.93
C THR A 475 -10.91 7.30 12.78
N CYS A 476 -10.65 7.59 14.06
CA CYS A 476 -10.28 6.57 15.03
C CYS A 476 -11.46 5.68 15.48
N GLY A 477 -12.56 5.69 14.75
CA GLY A 477 -13.75 4.89 15.05
C GLY A 477 -14.59 5.46 16.19
N LEU A 478 -14.32 6.68 16.64
CA LEU A 478 -15.10 7.41 17.62
C LEU A 478 -16.19 8.24 16.94
N PHE A 479 -17.25 8.54 17.65
CA PHE A 479 -18.23 9.51 17.20
C PHE A 479 -17.60 10.90 17.17
N THR A 480 -17.53 11.51 16.01
CA THR A 480 -16.84 12.79 15.76
C THR A 480 -17.51 14.00 16.43
N HIS A 481 -18.76 13.85 16.90
CA HIS A 481 -19.53 14.93 17.51
C HIS A 481 -19.54 14.88 19.04
N THR A 482 -18.82 13.94 19.65
CA THR A 482 -18.81 13.78 21.10
C THR A 482 -17.39 13.96 21.63
N ILE A 483 -17.12 15.13 22.13
CA ILE A 483 -15.82 15.48 22.72
C ILE A 483 -15.74 14.96 24.17
N PHE A 484 -16.91 14.74 24.81
CA PHE A 484 -16.95 14.41 26.22
C PHE A 484 -17.10 12.93 26.46
N TYR A 485 -16.18 12.43 27.26
CA TYR A 485 -16.20 11.10 27.83
C TYR A 485 -17.57 10.71 28.43
N LYS A 486 -18.20 11.67 29.15
CA LYS A 486 -19.51 11.43 29.82
C LYS A 486 -20.68 11.42 28.84
N GLU A 487 -20.56 12.08 27.70
CA GLU A 487 -21.63 12.25 26.72
C GLU A 487 -21.51 11.27 25.53
N TYR A 488 -20.50 10.42 25.55
CA TYR A 488 -20.31 9.46 24.49
C TYR A 488 -21.52 8.52 24.36
N PRO A 489 -22.05 8.27 23.17
CA PRO A 489 -23.17 7.37 22.95
C PRO A 489 -22.91 5.98 23.55
N GLY A 490 -23.74 5.55 24.51
CA GLY A 490 -23.50 4.34 25.30
C GLY A 490 -22.68 4.55 26.57
N GLY A 491 -22.22 5.79 26.82
CA GLY A 491 -21.50 6.19 28.02
C GLY A 491 -20.00 5.89 28.02
N PRO A 492 -19.31 6.24 29.12
CA PRO A 492 -17.86 6.08 29.25
C PRO A 492 -17.35 4.65 29.00
N GLN A 493 -18.11 3.65 29.45
CA GLN A 493 -17.73 2.24 29.28
C GLN A 493 -17.74 1.81 27.80
N GLU A 494 -18.64 2.35 26.99
CA GLU A 494 -18.68 2.06 25.56
C GLU A 494 -17.55 2.80 24.84
N LEU A 495 -17.20 4.00 25.26
CA LEU A 495 -16.01 4.70 24.77
C LEU A 495 -14.74 3.90 25.08
N ASP A 496 -14.52 3.51 26.33
CA ASP A 496 -13.34 2.72 26.73
C ASP A 496 -13.25 1.41 25.96
N LYS A 497 -14.37 0.76 25.74
CA LYS A 497 -14.45 -0.46 24.94
C LYS A 497 -14.14 -0.19 23.45
N SER A 498 -14.62 0.92 22.91
CA SER A 498 -14.40 1.30 21.52
C SER A 498 -12.94 1.64 21.24
N ILE A 499 -12.29 2.38 22.13
CA ILE A 499 -10.87 2.75 22.05
C ILE A 499 -9.94 1.70 22.68
N ARG A 500 -10.50 0.69 23.39
CA ARG A 500 -9.72 -0.32 24.12
C ARG A 500 -8.65 0.31 25.03
N GLY A 501 -9.01 1.38 25.74
CA GLY A 501 -8.07 2.14 26.56
C GLY A 501 -6.95 2.82 25.76
N GLY A 502 -7.14 3.09 24.49
CA GLY A 502 -6.09 3.59 23.61
C GLY A 502 -5.15 2.50 23.07
N GLU A 503 -5.31 1.26 23.51
CA GLU A 503 -4.44 0.12 23.15
C GLU A 503 -4.44 -0.11 21.64
N LEU A 504 -5.58 -0.01 20.98
CA LEU A 504 -5.68 -0.20 19.53
C LEU A 504 -4.84 0.84 18.78
N PHE A 505 -4.95 2.11 19.15
CA PHE A 505 -4.19 3.19 18.55
C PHE A 505 -2.68 3.01 18.82
N LEU A 506 -2.31 2.75 20.08
CA LEU A 506 -0.93 2.50 20.48
C LEU A 506 -0.38 1.21 19.83
N THR A 507 -1.16 0.15 19.76
CA THR A 507 -0.73 -1.12 19.14
C THR A 507 -0.39 -0.94 17.66
N ILE A 508 -1.13 -0.10 16.96
CA ILE A 508 -0.86 0.15 15.54
C ILE A 508 0.32 1.09 15.35
N LEU A 509 0.49 2.09 16.24
CA LEU A 509 1.65 2.96 16.25
C LEU A 509 2.93 2.25 16.65
N LEU A 510 2.85 1.37 17.65
CA LEU A 510 4.02 0.77 18.28
C LEU A 510 4.40 -0.60 17.74
N ASN A 511 3.48 -1.31 17.11
CA ASN A 511 3.78 -2.51 16.34
C ASN A 511 3.92 -2.13 14.88
N PRO A 512 5.13 -1.76 14.42
CA PRO A 512 5.36 -1.63 13.00
C PRO A 512 5.00 -2.99 12.39
N VAL A 513 4.00 -2.98 11.53
CA VAL A 513 3.61 -4.14 10.73
C VAL A 513 4.90 -4.71 10.16
N ASP A 514 5.14 -5.98 10.34
CA ASP A 514 6.32 -6.65 9.80
C ASP A 514 6.48 -6.24 8.33
N LYS A 515 7.65 -5.67 7.99
CA LYS A 515 7.92 -5.16 6.64
C LYS A 515 7.63 -6.19 5.55
N SER A 516 7.74 -7.49 5.88
CA SER A 516 7.38 -8.59 4.99
C SER A 516 5.87 -8.73 4.78
N GLN A 517 5.05 -8.37 5.77
CA GLN A 517 3.60 -8.35 5.64
C GLN A 517 3.11 -7.11 4.89
N ASP A 518 3.83 -6.01 4.97
CA ASP A 518 3.50 -4.76 4.28
C ASP A 518 3.55 -4.89 2.75
N LEU A 519 4.38 -5.78 2.26
CA LEU A 519 4.54 -5.99 0.81
C LEU A 519 3.56 -7.00 0.23
N GLN A 520 2.90 -7.76 1.09
CA GLN A 520 1.66 -8.43 0.70
C GLN A 520 0.54 -7.39 0.43
N LEU A 521 0.85 -6.09 0.62
CA LEU A 521 -0.10 -4.97 0.57
C LEU A 521 -0.70 -4.68 -0.79
N ALA A 522 -0.18 -5.15 -1.89
CA ALA A 522 -0.97 -5.17 -3.12
C ALA A 522 -2.27 -5.99 -2.96
N ASN A 523 -2.32 -6.86 -1.92
CA ASN A 523 -3.48 -7.67 -1.52
C ASN A 523 -3.80 -7.58 -0.03
N TRP A 524 -3.24 -6.62 0.71
CA TRP A 524 -3.52 -6.52 2.13
C TRP A 524 -5.01 -6.29 2.36
N ARG A 525 -5.61 -7.23 3.06
CA ARG A 525 -6.96 -7.10 3.61
C ARG A 525 -6.78 -6.98 5.11
N PRO A 526 -7.18 -5.86 5.76
CA PRO A 526 -7.36 -5.88 7.19
C PRO A 526 -8.31 -7.03 7.50
N LYS A 527 -7.93 -7.88 8.43
CA LYS A 527 -8.74 -9.05 8.82
C LYS A 527 -10.14 -8.65 9.30
N ARG A 528 -10.36 -7.37 9.66
CA ARG A 528 -11.68 -6.82 10.02
C ARG A 528 -11.77 -5.35 9.63
N THR A 529 -12.93 -4.94 9.15
CA THR A 529 -13.25 -3.55 8.80
C THR A 529 -13.24 -2.60 10.01
N ASN A 530 -13.33 -3.14 11.22
CA ASN A 530 -13.33 -2.39 12.48
C ASN A 530 -11.92 -2.17 13.05
N ASP A 531 -10.88 -2.78 12.47
CA ASP A 531 -9.49 -2.62 12.86
C ASP A 531 -8.78 -1.54 12.00
N ALA A 532 -9.54 -0.81 11.19
CA ALA A 532 -9.03 0.27 10.35
C ALA A 532 -8.66 1.44 11.24
N VAL A 533 -7.39 1.56 11.54
CA VAL A 533 -6.82 2.71 12.20
C VAL A 533 -6.52 3.80 11.20
N PRO A 534 -6.69 5.04 11.61
CA PRO A 534 -6.49 6.22 10.76
C PRO A 534 -5.02 6.52 10.55
N VAL A 535 -4.33 5.63 9.88
CA VAL A 535 -2.98 5.92 9.41
C VAL A 535 -3.09 6.48 8.01
N GLN A 536 -2.82 7.76 7.87
CA GLN A 536 -2.71 8.43 6.59
C GLN A 536 -1.25 8.45 6.17
N VAL A 537 -0.92 7.71 5.14
CA VAL A 537 0.44 7.73 4.58
C VAL A 537 0.58 8.97 3.70
N ILE A 538 1.28 9.99 4.17
CA ILE A 538 1.45 11.28 3.47
C ILE A 538 2.78 11.38 2.73
N ARG A 539 3.36 10.31 2.28
CA ARG A 539 4.68 10.36 1.65
C ARG A 539 4.75 11.18 0.36
N THR A 540 3.68 11.21 -0.42
CA THR A 540 3.63 11.97 -1.68
C THR A 540 3.56 13.47 -1.49
N TYR A 541 3.38 13.92 -0.25
CA TYR A 541 3.27 15.32 0.08
C TYR A 541 4.60 16.00 0.36
N LEU A 542 5.52 15.28 0.98
CA LEU A 542 6.90 15.76 1.14
C LEU A 542 7.61 15.51 -0.19
N GLY A 543 7.47 16.46 -1.11
CA GLY A 543 8.09 16.41 -2.43
C GLY A 543 9.62 16.24 -2.36
N PRO A 544 10.28 15.94 -3.48
CA PRO A 544 11.72 15.69 -3.52
C PRO A 544 12.57 16.87 -3.00
N GLU A 545 12.02 18.06 -2.94
CA GLU A 545 12.72 19.26 -2.43
C GLU A 545 13.03 19.22 -0.93
N ASN A 546 12.32 18.38 -0.15
CA ASN A 546 12.58 18.20 1.28
C ASN A 546 13.48 17.00 1.61
N GLN A 547 14.05 16.33 0.60
CA GLN A 547 15.00 15.23 0.80
C GLN A 547 16.47 15.66 0.82
N GLU A 548 16.77 16.93 0.60
CA GLU A 548 18.14 17.48 0.58
C GLU A 548 18.52 18.32 1.82
N ASN A 549 17.73 18.25 2.90
CA ASN A 549 18.12 18.87 4.19
C ASN A 549 18.16 17.86 5.30
#